data_b61c6b41a125a381fe0ae574825217f8
#
_entry.id   b61c6b41a125a381fe0ae574825217f8
#
_cell.length_a   1.000
_cell.length_b   1.000
_cell.length_c   1.000
_cell.angle_alpha   90.00
_cell.angle_beta   90.00
_cell.angle_gamma   90.00
#
_symmetry.space_group_name_H-M   'P 1'
#
loop_
_entity.id
_entity.type
_entity.pdbx_description
1 polymer ?
#
loop_
_entity_poly.entity_id
_entity_poly.type
_entity_poly.pdbx_seq_one_letter_code
_entity_poly.pdbx_strand_id
1 'polypeptide(L)'
;MPGIPENGCGDILMQTKVLPSFRLVNPEMFATFVMVSFQKSPTNISNDMTKNLILAAAMLLAGGAVAAQPKVIAHRGYWTAPESAQNSIASFTKADAVGVFGSEIDVWLTADDKLIVNHDRVYKGTDINMEKSTLKEITSIVLPNGENIPTLDAYLRLVAAKPNTRLILEMKSLSDLKREDLAAEKIVKALRKYNLLDRTDIIAFSINACLAFKKLMPDGRIFYLNGDLAPRSIKKLGLTGIDYSMSVLRKNPKWVEQAHKEGLEVNVWTVDTEEDMRYFIDLGVDYITTDYPERLQALLK
;
A
#
# COMPACT_ATOMS: atom_id res chain seq x y z
N MET A 1 44.98 4.51 66.24
CA MET A 1 45.11 5.97 66.54
C MET A 1 44.85 6.77 65.33
N PRO A 2 44.26 7.90 65.43
CA PRO A 2 42.97 8.25 64.79
C PRO A 2 43.16 9.30 63.69
N GLY A 3 42.22 9.42 62.85
CA GLY A 3 42.11 10.55 61.92
C GLY A 3 40.68 10.69 61.46
N ILE A 4 39.99 11.63 61.98
CA ILE A 4 38.63 12.11 61.75
C ILE A 4 38.72 13.28 60.74
N PRO A 5 37.62 13.83 60.22
CA PRO A 5 36.85 13.52 58.99
C PRO A 5 36.89 14.74 58.04
N GLU A 6 36.43 14.61 56.81
CA GLU A 6 35.98 15.79 56.09
C GLU A 6 34.67 15.55 55.35
N ASN A 7 33.85 16.58 55.53
CA ASN A 7 32.47 16.78 55.12
C ASN A 7 32.26 16.78 53.58
N GLY A 8 31.29 16.22 53.17
CA GLY A 8 30.09 16.38 52.48
C GLY A 8 29.96 17.45 51.39
N CYS A 9 29.61 17.05 50.26
CA CYS A 9 28.73 17.88 49.40
C CYS A 9 27.82 16.91 48.65
N GLY A 10 26.53 17.03 48.93
CA GLY A 10 25.52 16.15 48.35
C GLY A 10 25.22 16.54 46.93
N ASP A 11 25.48 15.63 46.00
CA ASP A 11 24.96 15.72 44.66
C ASP A 11 23.53 15.18 44.62
N ILE A 12 22.60 16.12 44.41
CA ILE A 12 21.19 15.84 44.14
C ILE A 12 21.11 15.29 42.70
N LEU A 13 21.09 13.99 42.56
CA LEU A 13 20.74 13.32 41.30
C LEU A 13 19.24 13.56 41.03
N MET A 14 18.95 14.51 40.12
CA MET A 14 17.64 14.61 39.50
C MET A 14 17.41 13.37 38.65
N GLN A 15 16.62 12.45 39.16
CA GLN A 15 16.05 11.38 38.37
C GLN A 15 14.96 11.98 37.47
N THR A 16 15.27 12.18 36.20
CA THR A 16 14.25 12.43 35.17
C THR A 16 13.49 11.14 34.94
N LYS A 17 12.31 11.01 35.54
CA LYS A 17 11.33 10.00 35.14
C LYS A 17 10.86 10.32 33.74
N VAL A 18 11.26 9.50 32.78
CA VAL A 18 10.65 9.46 31.43
C VAL A 18 9.22 8.96 31.61
N LEU A 19 8.25 9.83 31.40
CA LEU A 19 6.84 9.46 31.32
C LEU A 19 6.61 8.67 30.02
N PRO A 20 5.83 7.57 30.04
CA PRO A 20 5.49 6.84 28.84
C PRO A 20 4.63 7.70 27.93
N SER A 21 4.90 7.60 26.62
CA SER A 21 4.17 8.26 25.54
C SER A 21 2.67 7.95 25.61
N PHE A 22 1.87 8.96 25.94
CA PHE A 22 0.41 8.88 25.82
C PHE A 22 0.03 8.85 24.34
N ARG A 23 -0.45 7.71 23.86
CA ARG A 23 -1.25 7.64 22.62
C ARG A 23 -2.58 8.35 22.90
N LEU A 24 -2.84 9.43 22.16
CA LEU A 24 -4.14 10.09 22.11
C LEU A 24 -5.19 9.14 21.50
N VAL A 25 -6.09 8.62 22.32
CA VAL A 25 -7.02 7.55 21.93
C VAL A 25 -8.40 8.09 21.55
N ASN A 26 -8.75 9.36 21.80
CA ASN A 26 -10.07 9.84 21.34
C ASN A 26 -10.17 11.38 21.38
N PRO A 27 -10.51 12.05 20.24
CA PRO A 27 -10.74 13.52 20.20
C PRO A 27 -11.91 14.00 21.07
N GLU A 28 -12.93 13.16 21.30
CA GLU A 28 -14.09 13.54 22.10
C GLU A 28 -13.78 13.70 23.59
N MET A 29 -12.80 12.98 24.11
CA MET A 29 -12.36 13.15 25.50
C MET A 29 -11.64 14.49 25.75
N PHE A 30 -11.00 15.06 24.72
CA PHE A 30 -10.31 16.35 24.82
C PHE A 30 -11.31 17.52 24.90
N ALA A 31 -12.39 17.44 24.11
CA ALA A 31 -13.47 18.45 24.15
C ALA A 31 -14.17 18.51 25.51
N THR A 32 -14.41 17.36 26.14
CA THR A 32 -15.04 17.25 27.45
C THR A 32 -14.10 17.77 28.55
N PHE A 33 -12.80 17.53 28.46
CA PHE A 33 -11.82 18.03 29.45
C PHE A 33 -11.67 19.55 29.40
N VAL A 34 -11.69 20.15 28.21
CA VAL A 34 -11.65 21.63 28.05
C VAL A 34 -12.91 22.27 28.60
N MET A 35 -14.10 21.68 28.39
CA MET A 35 -15.37 22.23 28.93
C MET A 35 -15.45 22.13 30.45
N VAL A 36 -14.96 21.07 31.09
CA VAL A 36 -14.97 20.91 32.55
C VAL A 36 -13.98 21.85 33.24
N SER A 37 -12.86 22.20 32.60
CA SER A 37 -11.86 23.12 33.17
C SER A 37 -12.32 24.58 33.17
N PHE A 38 -13.28 24.99 32.33
CA PHE A 38 -13.81 26.36 32.27
C PHE A 38 -14.90 26.65 33.29
N GLN A 39 -15.44 25.65 33.99
CA GLN A 39 -16.52 25.84 34.97
C GLN A 39 -16.06 26.25 36.39
N LYS A 40 -14.78 26.45 36.64
CA LYS A 40 -14.26 26.73 38.00
C LYS A 40 -13.34 27.95 38.13
N SER A 41 -13.62 29.08 37.49
CA SER A 41 -12.96 30.33 37.90
C SER A 41 -13.79 31.56 37.53
N PRO A 42 -14.23 32.36 38.51
CA PRO A 42 -14.93 33.61 38.26
C PRO A 42 -13.92 34.76 38.21
N THR A 43 -13.33 35.02 37.06
CA THR A 43 -12.64 36.29 36.82
C THR A 43 -13.08 36.82 35.45
N ASN A 44 -13.51 38.10 35.46
CA ASN A 44 -14.00 38.86 34.32
C ASN A 44 -13.02 38.86 33.13
N ILE A 45 -13.16 37.88 32.27
CA ILE A 45 -12.56 37.88 30.92
C ILE A 45 -13.61 38.54 30.03
N SER A 46 -13.23 39.62 29.31
CA SER A 46 -14.16 40.34 28.44
C SER A 46 -14.78 39.40 27.42
N ASN A 47 -16.07 39.54 27.10
CA ASN A 47 -16.81 38.73 26.15
C ASN A 47 -16.12 38.60 24.75
N ASP A 48 -15.28 39.56 24.39
CA ASP A 48 -14.54 39.56 23.11
C ASP A 48 -13.32 38.64 23.15
N MET A 49 -12.62 38.50 24.27
CA MET A 49 -11.53 37.52 24.39
C MET A 49 -12.04 36.09 24.34
N THR A 50 -13.19 35.82 24.99
CA THR A 50 -13.81 34.50 24.97
C THR A 50 -14.30 34.11 23.57
N LYS A 51 -14.91 35.08 22.84
CA LYS A 51 -15.31 34.86 21.43
C LYS A 51 -14.12 34.63 20.51
N ASN A 52 -13.03 35.36 20.69
CA ASN A 52 -11.82 35.21 19.90
C ASN A 52 -11.09 33.89 20.22
N LEU A 53 -11.09 33.41 21.45
CA LEU A 53 -10.56 32.09 21.81
C LEU A 53 -11.41 30.95 21.23
N ILE A 54 -12.75 31.08 21.28
CA ILE A 54 -13.66 30.07 20.70
C ILE A 54 -13.51 30.05 19.16
N LEU A 55 -13.35 31.22 18.53
CA LEU A 55 -13.13 31.31 17.09
C LEU A 55 -11.77 30.75 16.69
N ALA A 56 -10.72 31.01 17.46
CA ALA A 56 -9.39 30.43 17.24
C ALA A 56 -9.37 28.91 17.47
N ALA A 57 -10.07 28.41 18.50
CA ALA A 57 -10.23 26.97 18.75
C ALA A 57 -11.09 26.31 17.66
N ALA A 58 -12.13 26.99 17.16
CA ALA A 58 -12.95 26.50 16.05
C ALA A 58 -12.15 26.49 14.72
N MET A 59 -11.26 27.46 14.49
CA MET A 59 -10.35 27.45 13.33
C MET A 59 -9.26 26.39 13.42
N LEU A 60 -8.77 26.07 14.63
CA LEU A 60 -7.85 24.96 14.88
C LEU A 60 -8.52 23.59 14.73
N LEU A 61 -9.83 23.49 15.03
CA LEU A 61 -10.64 22.27 14.82
C LEU A 61 -11.15 22.15 13.38
N ALA A 62 -11.23 23.24 12.64
CA ALA A 62 -11.53 23.29 11.20
C ALA A 62 -10.29 23.17 10.33
N GLY A 63 -9.10 23.00 10.91
CA GLY A 63 -7.91 22.53 10.23
C GLY A 63 -8.22 21.15 9.69
N GLY A 64 -8.78 21.09 8.45
CA GLY A 64 -9.08 19.87 7.75
C GLY A 64 -7.85 18.97 7.84
N ALA A 65 -8.03 17.73 8.27
CA ALA A 65 -6.98 16.74 8.18
C ALA A 65 -6.44 16.82 6.76
N VAL A 66 -5.21 17.30 6.59
CA VAL A 66 -4.54 17.25 5.28
C VAL A 66 -4.55 15.78 4.94
N ALA A 67 -5.33 15.40 3.93
CA ALA A 67 -5.38 14.03 3.46
C ALA A 67 -3.93 13.59 3.21
N ALA A 68 -3.55 12.45 3.74
CA ALA A 68 -2.21 11.93 3.50
C ALA A 68 -2.01 11.80 2.00
N GLN A 69 -0.85 12.24 1.48
CA GLN A 69 -0.55 12.11 0.07
C GLN A 69 -0.55 10.63 -0.34
N PRO A 70 -1.08 10.28 -1.52
CA PRO A 70 -1.07 8.90 -1.99
C PRO A 70 0.35 8.38 -2.19
N LYS A 71 0.53 7.11 -1.94
CA LYS A 71 1.80 6.42 -2.20
C LYS A 71 1.87 5.96 -3.65
N VAL A 72 3.06 6.07 -4.23
CA VAL A 72 3.30 5.76 -5.64
C VAL A 72 3.59 4.28 -5.84
N ILE A 73 2.83 3.62 -6.72
CA ILE A 73 3.08 2.23 -7.15
C ILE A 73 3.45 2.26 -8.64
N ALA A 74 4.60 1.65 -8.98
CA ALA A 74 5.01 1.50 -10.36
C ALA A 74 4.29 0.28 -10.99
N HIS A 75 3.40 0.53 -11.96
CA HIS A 75 2.64 -0.48 -12.70
C HIS A 75 3.56 -1.36 -13.56
N ARG A 76 3.59 -2.67 -13.32
CA ARG A 76 4.51 -3.62 -13.98
C ARG A 76 5.98 -3.24 -13.85
N GLY A 77 6.33 -2.59 -12.71
CA GLY A 77 7.62 -1.93 -12.51
C GLY A 77 7.74 -0.59 -13.23
N TYR A 78 8.90 0.05 -13.18
CA TYR A 78 9.18 1.27 -13.94
C TYR A 78 9.66 0.90 -15.35
N TRP A 79 8.76 0.36 -16.14
CA TRP A 79 9.04 -0.19 -17.47
C TRP A 79 9.24 0.89 -18.55
N THR A 80 8.74 2.10 -18.34
CA THR A 80 8.93 3.24 -19.25
C THR A 80 10.31 3.88 -19.12
N ALA A 81 11.12 3.46 -18.13
CA ALA A 81 12.52 3.87 -18.01
C ALA A 81 13.38 3.26 -19.14
N PRO A 82 14.50 3.92 -19.53
CA PRO A 82 15.43 3.36 -20.51
C PRO A 82 15.88 1.93 -20.14
N GLU A 83 16.06 1.06 -21.15
CA GLU A 83 16.52 -0.34 -20.99
C GLU A 83 15.63 -1.17 -20.06
N SER A 84 14.35 -0.91 -20.05
CA SER A 84 13.36 -1.58 -19.23
C SER A 84 12.22 -2.14 -20.07
N ALA A 85 11.48 -3.11 -19.51
CA ALA A 85 10.27 -3.67 -20.11
C ALA A 85 9.27 -4.02 -19.02
N GLN A 86 7.98 -4.10 -19.36
CA GLN A 86 6.93 -4.51 -18.42
C GLN A 86 7.29 -5.85 -17.76
N ASN A 87 7.11 -5.94 -16.44
CA ASN A 87 7.32 -7.17 -15.68
C ASN A 87 8.76 -7.75 -15.73
N SER A 88 9.75 -6.98 -16.21
CA SER A 88 11.15 -7.41 -16.28
C SER A 88 11.87 -7.22 -14.93
N ILE A 89 13.01 -7.86 -14.78
CA ILE A 89 13.90 -7.64 -13.63
C ILE A 89 14.40 -6.18 -13.59
N ALA A 90 14.67 -5.60 -14.78
CA ALA A 90 15.05 -4.20 -14.90
C ALA A 90 13.96 -3.26 -14.42
N SER A 91 12.68 -3.52 -14.73
CA SER A 91 11.57 -2.62 -14.34
C SER A 91 11.42 -2.50 -12.83
N PHE A 92 11.57 -3.60 -12.08
CA PHE A 92 11.60 -3.54 -10.62
C PHE A 92 12.83 -2.79 -10.11
N THR A 93 13.99 -3.06 -10.68
CA THR A 93 15.25 -2.41 -10.28
C THR A 93 15.18 -0.89 -10.47
N LYS A 94 14.58 -0.43 -11.59
CA LYS A 94 14.37 1.00 -11.87
C LYS A 94 13.34 1.62 -10.92
N ALA A 95 12.25 0.90 -10.61
CA ALA A 95 11.25 1.34 -9.63
C ALA A 95 11.87 1.52 -8.24
N ASP A 96 12.67 0.55 -7.78
CA ASP A 96 13.41 0.63 -6.52
C ASP A 96 14.39 1.81 -6.50
N ALA A 97 15.10 2.05 -7.61
CA ALA A 97 16.08 3.13 -7.71
C ALA A 97 15.47 4.54 -7.59
N VAL A 98 14.23 4.75 -8.06
CA VAL A 98 13.52 6.04 -7.93
C VAL A 98 12.72 6.15 -6.62
N GLY A 99 12.78 5.12 -5.76
CA GLY A 99 12.21 5.17 -4.41
C GLY A 99 10.69 5.19 -4.37
N VAL A 100 10.00 4.41 -5.22
CA VAL A 100 8.55 4.24 -5.13
C VAL A 100 8.17 3.45 -3.87
N PHE A 101 6.93 3.62 -3.41
CA PHE A 101 6.40 2.81 -2.32
C PHE A 101 6.32 1.33 -2.68
N GLY A 102 5.85 1.02 -3.90
CA GLY A 102 5.67 -0.35 -4.36
C GLY A 102 5.89 -0.50 -5.86
N SER A 103 6.19 -1.72 -6.26
CA SER A 103 6.29 -2.14 -7.66
C SER A 103 5.33 -3.29 -7.90
N GLU A 104 4.45 -3.12 -8.86
CA GLU A 104 3.44 -4.13 -9.21
C GLU A 104 3.99 -5.11 -10.23
N ILE A 105 3.53 -6.37 -10.16
CA ILE A 105 3.82 -7.47 -11.08
C ILE A 105 2.60 -8.35 -11.30
N ASP A 106 2.55 -9.01 -12.47
CA ASP A 106 1.50 -9.93 -12.87
C ASP A 106 1.99 -11.39 -12.85
N VAL A 107 1.31 -12.30 -12.17
CA VAL A 107 1.74 -13.68 -11.99
C VAL A 107 0.75 -14.66 -12.59
N TRP A 108 1.26 -15.57 -13.43
CA TRP A 108 0.54 -16.71 -14.00
C TRP A 108 1.04 -18.05 -13.46
N LEU A 109 0.14 -19.03 -13.42
CA LEU A 109 0.47 -20.44 -13.24
C LEU A 109 0.50 -21.13 -14.61
N THR A 110 1.64 -21.71 -14.98
CA THR A 110 1.87 -22.39 -16.28
C THR A 110 1.21 -23.76 -16.34
N ALA A 111 1.20 -24.40 -17.52
CA ALA A 111 0.66 -25.75 -17.71
C ALA A 111 1.37 -26.83 -16.87
N ASP A 112 2.66 -26.65 -16.59
CA ASP A 112 3.48 -27.53 -15.75
C ASP A 112 3.61 -27.01 -14.28
N ASP A 113 2.63 -26.21 -13.84
CA ASP A 113 2.48 -25.71 -12.47
C ASP A 113 3.68 -24.91 -11.95
N LYS A 114 4.30 -24.12 -12.80
CA LYS A 114 5.32 -23.13 -12.43
C LYS A 114 4.73 -21.73 -12.41
N LEU A 115 5.39 -20.80 -11.70
CA LEU A 115 4.97 -19.42 -11.62
C LEU A 115 5.91 -18.54 -12.45
N ILE A 116 5.32 -17.72 -13.32
CA ILE A 116 6.02 -16.76 -14.19
C ILE A 116 5.44 -15.37 -14.02
N VAL A 117 6.18 -14.36 -14.47
CA VAL A 117 5.76 -12.95 -14.37
C VAL A 117 5.55 -12.37 -15.76
N ASN A 118 4.30 -12.11 -16.14
CA ASN A 118 3.90 -11.50 -17.41
C ASN A 118 2.45 -11.02 -17.32
N HIS A 119 2.10 -9.92 -18.01
CA HIS A 119 0.74 -9.41 -17.97
C HIS A 119 -0.23 -10.18 -18.87
N ASP A 120 0.09 -10.29 -20.16
CA ASP A 120 -0.86 -10.79 -21.16
C ASP A 120 -1.01 -12.31 -21.07
N ARG A 121 -2.25 -12.80 -21.25
CA ARG A 121 -2.54 -14.23 -21.30
C ARG A 121 -1.84 -14.93 -22.48
N VAL A 122 -1.73 -14.27 -23.62
CA VAL A 122 -0.98 -14.73 -24.79
C VAL A 122 0.06 -13.67 -25.11
N TYR A 123 1.33 -14.06 -25.22
CA TYR A 123 2.39 -13.09 -25.50
C TYR A 123 2.25 -12.54 -26.92
N LYS A 124 2.28 -11.23 -27.04
CA LYS A 124 2.07 -10.50 -28.31
C LYS A 124 3.02 -11.02 -29.41
N GLY A 125 2.45 -11.36 -30.57
CA GLY A 125 3.21 -11.85 -31.70
C GLY A 125 3.59 -13.34 -31.65
N THR A 126 3.03 -14.10 -30.70
CA THR A 126 3.20 -15.55 -30.55
C THR A 126 1.87 -16.22 -30.26
N ASP A 127 1.85 -17.58 -30.30
CA ASP A 127 0.74 -18.40 -29.80
C ASP A 127 0.96 -18.91 -28.38
N ILE A 128 1.99 -18.42 -27.70
CA ILE A 128 2.37 -18.88 -26.36
C ILE A 128 1.40 -18.29 -25.33
N ASN A 129 0.58 -19.17 -24.76
CA ASN A 129 -0.40 -18.83 -23.71
C ASN A 129 0.20 -19.16 -22.34
N MET A 130 0.23 -18.17 -21.42
CA MET A 130 0.89 -18.30 -20.12
C MET A 130 0.35 -19.44 -19.27
N GLU A 131 -0.94 -19.71 -19.35
CA GLU A 131 -1.57 -20.79 -18.57
C GLU A 131 -1.47 -22.16 -19.24
N LYS A 132 -1.34 -22.21 -20.59
CA LYS A 132 -1.39 -23.45 -21.39
C LYS A 132 -0.03 -23.92 -21.89
N SER A 133 1.00 -23.10 -21.75
CA SER A 133 2.38 -23.42 -22.16
C SER A 133 3.22 -23.81 -20.96
N THR A 134 4.31 -24.52 -21.20
CA THR A 134 5.27 -24.92 -20.16
C THR A 134 6.20 -23.76 -19.79
N LEU A 135 6.82 -23.85 -18.60
CA LEU A 135 7.84 -22.89 -18.17
C LEU A 135 8.93 -22.71 -19.23
N LYS A 136 9.41 -23.80 -19.84
CA LYS A 136 10.49 -23.77 -20.85
C LYS A 136 10.08 -22.94 -22.07
N GLU A 137 8.86 -23.12 -22.56
CA GLU A 137 8.35 -22.36 -23.72
C GLU A 137 8.23 -20.89 -23.39
N ILE A 138 7.65 -20.56 -22.22
CA ILE A 138 7.42 -19.16 -21.80
C ILE A 138 8.74 -18.44 -21.58
N THR A 139 9.68 -19.05 -20.86
CA THR A 139 10.98 -18.42 -20.56
C THR A 139 11.92 -18.35 -21.75
N SER A 140 11.57 -18.91 -22.91
CA SER A 140 12.28 -18.67 -24.17
C SER A 140 11.93 -17.35 -24.85
N ILE A 141 10.84 -16.70 -24.40
CA ILE A 141 10.41 -15.39 -24.91
C ILE A 141 11.39 -14.32 -24.44
N VAL A 142 11.85 -13.50 -25.39
CA VAL A 142 12.72 -12.36 -25.14
C VAL A 142 11.87 -11.09 -25.08
N LEU A 143 11.97 -10.35 -24.00
CA LEU A 143 11.32 -9.06 -23.78
C LEU A 143 12.00 -7.94 -24.60
N PRO A 144 11.34 -6.79 -24.82
CA PRO A 144 11.90 -5.69 -25.61
C PRO A 144 13.26 -5.15 -25.11
N ASN A 145 13.59 -5.35 -23.84
CA ASN A 145 14.87 -4.93 -23.24
C ASN A 145 15.95 -6.03 -23.28
N GLY A 146 15.70 -7.16 -23.96
CA GLY A 146 16.63 -8.27 -24.11
C GLY A 146 16.62 -9.29 -22.96
N GLU A 147 15.87 -9.07 -21.89
CA GLU A 147 15.65 -10.09 -20.85
C GLU A 147 14.66 -11.17 -21.32
N ASN A 148 14.69 -12.32 -20.68
CA ASN A 148 13.63 -13.31 -20.85
C ASN A 148 12.49 -13.08 -19.86
N ILE A 149 11.28 -13.57 -20.16
CA ILE A 149 10.19 -13.58 -19.17
C ILE A 149 10.68 -14.25 -17.89
N PRO A 150 10.66 -13.58 -16.74
CA PRO A 150 11.23 -14.11 -15.52
C PRO A 150 10.28 -15.11 -14.83
N THR A 151 10.88 -16.07 -14.14
CA THR A 151 10.14 -16.87 -13.14
C THR A 151 9.83 -16.03 -11.92
N LEU A 152 8.74 -16.34 -11.20
CA LEU A 152 8.46 -15.68 -9.91
C LEU A 152 9.61 -15.90 -8.91
N ASP A 153 10.26 -17.08 -8.90
CA ASP A 153 11.40 -17.35 -8.01
C ASP A 153 12.58 -16.41 -8.25
N ALA A 154 12.93 -16.17 -9.53
CA ALA A 154 13.97 -15.21 -9.89
C ALA A 154 13.62 -13.78 -9.49
N TYR A 155 12.35 -13.40 -9.68
CA TYR A 155 11.84 -12.06 -9.31
C TYR A 155 11.86 -11.85 -7.80
N LEU A 156 11.34 -12.81 -7.02
CA LEU A 156 11.30 -12.70 -5.55
C LEU A 156 12.69 -12.67 -4.91
N ARG A 157 13.68 -13.34 -5.52
CA ARG A 157 15.09 -13.23 -5.08
C ARG A 157 15.60 -11.80 -5.18
N LEU A 158 15.27 -11.08 -6.26
CA LEU A 158 15.60 -9.67 -6.42
C LEU A 158 14.86 -8.81 -5.39
N VAL A 159 13.54 -9.01 -5.24
CA VAL A 159 12.72 -8.25 -4.27
C VAL A 159 13.27 -8.41 -2.83
N ALA A 160 13.69 -9.61 -2.45
CA ALA A 160 14.28 -9.88 -1.14
C ALA A 160 15.58 -9.08 -0.90
N ALA A 161 16.36 -8.84 -1.95
CA ALA A 161 17.59 -8.04 -1.89
C ALA A 161 17.35 -6.52 -1.85
N LYS A 162 16.09 -6.08 -2.07
CA LYS A 162 15.68 -4.66 -2.15
C LYS A 162 14.66 -4.33 -1.06
N PRO A 163 15.08 -4.05 0.19
CA PRO A 163 14.17 -4.00 1.35
C PRO A 163 13.21 -2.81 1.36
N ASN A 164 13.46 -1.76 0.58
CA ASN A 164 12.71 -0.51 0.66
C ASN A 164 11.45 -0.48 -0.22
N THR A 165 11.41 -1.30 -1.28
CA THR A 165 10.28 -1.33 -2.22
C THR A 165 9.34 -2.49 -1.89
N ARG A 166 8.07 -2.19 -1.72
CA ARG A 166 7.01 -3.18 -1.49
C ARG A 166 6.66 -3.91 -2.79
N LEU A 167 6.36 -5.19 -2.71
CA LEU A 167 5.84 -5.95 -3.84
C LEU A 167 4.31 -5.85 -3.86
N ILE A 168 3.74 -5.47 -5.01
CA ILE A 168 2.31 -5.53 -5.28
C ILE A 168 2.12 -6.65 -6.31
N LEU A 169 1.60 -7.79 -5.88
CA LEU A 169 1.53 -9.00 -6.69
C LEU A 169 0.10 -9.25 -7.16
N GLU A 170 -0.14 -9.08 -8.46
CA GLU A 170 -1.37 -9.53 -9.10
C GLU A 170 -1.31 -11.02 -9.40
N MET A 171 -2.26 -11.78 -8.84
CA MET A 171 -2.53 -13.12 -9.35
C MET A 171 -3.57 -13.06 -10.46
N LYS A 172 -3.17 -13.40 -11.67
CA LYS A 172 -4.07 -13.40 -12.84
C LYS A 172 -5.16 -14.45 -12.68
N SER A 173 -6.36 -14.14 -13.18
CA SER A 173 -7.48 -15.08 -13.18
C SER A 173 -7.20 -16.27 -14.09
N LEU A 174 -7.32 -17.48 -13.55
CA LEU A 174 -7.06 -18.73 -14.23
C LEU A 174 -8.34 -19.37 -14.78
N SER A 175 -8.19 -20.49 -15.48
CA SER A 175 -9.29 -21.16 -16.19
C SER A 175 -10.34 -21.76 -15.26
N ASP A 176 -9.95 -22.15 -14.05
CA ASP A 176 -10.84 -22.71 -13.04
C ASP A 176 -10.36 -22.44 -11.60
N LEU A 177 -11.29 -22.59 -10.64
CA LEU A 177 -11.04 -22.28 -9.23
C LEU A 177 -9.95 -23.15 -8.58
N LYS A 178 -9.78 -24.41 -9.01
CA LYS A 178 -8.74 -25.29 -8.45
C LYS A 178 -7.36 -24.83 -8.86
N ARG A 179 -7.22 -24.34 -10.09
CA ARG A 179 -5.96 -23.76 -10.54
C ARG A 179 -5.65 -22.45 -9.81
N GLU A 180 -6.68 -21.62 -9.52
CA GLU A 180 -6.50 -20.43 -8.71
C GLU A 180 -6.04 -20.77 -7.28
N ASP A 181 -6.67 -21.77 -6.63
CA ASP A 181 -6.26 -22.24 -5.31
C ASP A 181 -4.80 -22.74 -5.31
N LEU A 182 -4.44 -23.56 -6.30
CA LEU A 182 -3.08 -24.05 -6.48
C LEU A 182 -2.06 -22.92 -6.70
N ALA A 183 -2.41 -21.92 -7.52
CA ALA A 183 -1.57 -20.75 -7.75
C ALA A 183 -1.35 -19.97 -6.46
N ALA A 184 -2.41 -19.70 -5.69
CA ALA A 184 -2.34 -19.00 -4.41
C ALA A 184 -1.43 -19.75 -3.41
N GLU A 185 -1.58 -21.08 -3.27
CA GLU A 185 -0.72 -21.90 -2.43
C GLU A 185 0.76 -21.80 -2.82
N LYS A 186 1.05 -21.91 -4.12
CA LYS A 186 2.42 -21.82 -4.64
C LYS A 186 3.03 -20.42 -4.46
N ILE A 187 2.25 -19.36 -4.69
CA ILE A 187 2.67 -17.97 -4.47
C ILE A 187 3.00 -17.76 -2.99
N VAL A 188 2.10 -18.13 -2.07
CA VAL A 188 2.34 -17.97 -0.62
C VAL A 188 3.55 -18.78 -0.17
N LYS A 189 3.74 -20.01 -0.70
CA LYS A 189 4.94 -20.81 -0.44
C LYS A 189 6.22 -20.11 -0.91
N ALA A 190 6.19 -19.50 -2.11
CA ALA A 190 7.33 -18.75 -2.64
C ALA A 190 7.62 -17.49 -1.82
N LEU A 191 6.59 -16.73 -1.42
CA LEU A 191 6.75 -15.55 -0.55
C LEU A 191 7.35 -15.92 0.81
N ARG A 192 6.92 -17.02 1.43
CA ARG A 192 7.50 -17.53 2.68
C ARG A 192 8.99 -17.89 2.54
N LYS A 193 9.36 -18.55 1.44
CA LYS A 193 10.76 -18.91 1.14
C LYS A 193 11.71 -17.70 1.19
N TYR A 194 11.23 -16.54 0.77
CA TYR A 194 12.01 -15.30 0.70
C TYR A 194 11.72 -14.31 1.84
N ASN A 195 10.89 -14.67 2.83
CA ASN A 195 10.47 -13.80 3.95
C ASN A 195 9.78 -12.50 3.46
N LEU A 196 8.90 -12.61 2.46
CA LEU A 196 8.27 -11.47 1.79
C LEU A 196 6.78 -11.29 2.13
N LEU A 197 6.17 -12.12 3.00
CA LEU A 197 4.75 -12.02 3.33
C LEU A 197 4.35 -10.61 3.81
N ASP A 198 5.11 -10.03 4.74
CA ASP A 198 4.82 -8.72 5.33
C ASP A 198 5.12 -7.55 4.39
N ARG A 199 5.85 -7.82 3.30
CA ARG A 199 6.25 -6.83 2.29
C ARG A 199 5.53 -6.99 0.95
N THR A 200 4.50 -7.84 0.92
CA THR A 200 3.71 -8.09 -0.29
C THR A 200 2.26 -7.72 -0.05
N ASP A 201 1.68 -6.94 -0.95
CA ASP A 201 0.25 -6.77 -1.10
C ASP A 201 -0.20 -7.66 -2.26
N ILE A 202 -1.25 -8.45 -2.03
CA ILE A 202 -1.87 -9.27 -3.08
C ILE A 202 -3.02 -8.48 -3.70
N ILE A 203 -3.09 -8.50 -5.01
CA ILE A 203 -4.22 -7.95 -5.77
C ILE A 203 -4.76 -9.02 -6.72
N ALA A 204 -6.07 -9.11 -6.91
CA ALA A 204 -6.69 -10.07 -7.82
C ALA A 204 -8.07 -9.64 -8.29
N PHE A 205 -8.41 -9.99 -9.55
CA PHE A 205 -9.75 -9.84 -10.11
C PHE A 205 -10.71 -10.92 -9.64
N SER A 206 -10.21 -12.13 -9.34
CA SER A 206 -11.01 -13.24 -8.85
C SER A 206 -11.27 -13.12 -7.36
N ILE A 207 -12.53 -13.12 -6.97
CA ILE A 207 -12.91 -13.15 -5.55
C ILE A 207 -12.47 -14.46 -4.88
N ASN A 208 -12.47 -15.58 -5.63
CA ASN A 208 -11.95 -16.86 -5.13
C ASN A 208 -10.47 -16.74 -4.78
N ALA A 209 -9.66 -16.14 -5.66
CA ALA A 209 -8.25 -15.89 -5.40
C ALA A 209 -8.05 -15.04 -4.13
N CYS A 210 -8.79 -13.94 -3.98
CA CYS A 210 -8.73 -13.11 -2.77
C CYS A 210 -9.04 -13.92 -1.49
N LEU A 211 -10.06 -14.77 -1.53
CA LEU A 211 -10.44 -15.61 -0.38
C LEU A 211 -9.44 -16.74 -0.12
N ALA A 212 -8.85 -17.33 -1.17
CA ALA A 212 -7.76 -18.31 -1.03
C ALA A 212 -6.54 -17.69 -0.34
N PHE A 213 -6.11 -16.49 -0.77
CA PHE A 213 -5.03 -15.78 -0.09
C PHE A 213 -5.39 -15.40 1.34
N LYS A 214 -6.62 -14.95 1.61
CA LYS A 214 -7.07 -14.61 2.97
C LYS A 214 -6.99 -15.81 3.91
N LYS A 215 -7.31 -17.00 3.41
CA LYS A 215 -7.18 -18.25 4.16
C LYS A 215 -5.71 -18.64 4.43
N LEU A 216 -4.84 -18.48 3.43
CA LEU A 216 -3.42 -18.88 3.48
C LEU A 216 -2.53 -17.91 4.27
N MET A 217 -2.92 -16.63 4.30
CA MET A 217 -2.23 -15.53 4.98
C MET A 217 -3.26 -14.59 5.66
N PRO A 218 -3.80 -14.98 6.82
CA PRO A 218 -4.90 -14.28 7.49
C PRO A 218 -4.61 -12.80 7.79
N ASP A 219 -3.35 -12.47 8.10
CA ASP A 219 -2.88 -11.10 8.37
C ASP A 219 -2.34 -10.40 7.12
N GLY A 220 -2.38 -11.09 5.96
CA GLY A 220 -1.90 -10.55 4.69
C GLY A 220 -2.77 -9.42 4.17
N ARG A 221 -2.14 -8.53 3.41
CA ARG A 221 -2.81 -7.42 2.75
C ARG A 221 -3.31 -7.87 1.39
N ILE A 222 -4.63 -7.80 1.17
CA ILE A 222 -5.31 -8.33 -0.01
C ILE A 222 -6.32 -7.30 -0.50
N PHE A 223 -6.23 -6.93 -1.78
CA PHE A 223 -7.10 -5.97 -2.42
C PHE A 223 -7.84 -6.59 -3.62
N TYR A 224 -9.07 -6.20 -3.80
CA TYR A 224 -9.92 -6.67 -4.89
C TYR A 224 -9.90 -5.71 -6.08
N LEU A 225 -9.73 -6.24 -7.30
CA LEU A 225 -9.52 -5.44 -8.52
C LEU A 225 -10.77 -5.20 -9.37
N ASN A 226 -11.77 -6.10 -9.34
CA ASN A 226 -12.80 -6.19 -10.40
C ASN A 226 -13.78 -5.00 -10.46
N GLY A 227 -13.93 -4.22 -9.39
CA GLY A 227 -14.71 -2.98 -9.40
C GLY A 227 -16.23 -3.14 -9.35
N ASP A 228 -16.74 -4.34 -9.18
CA ASP A 228 -18.18 -4.67 -9.15
C ASP A 228 -18.77 -4.72 -7.74
N LEU A 229 -17.94 -4.66 -6.69
CA LEU A 229 -18.36 -4.71 -5.29
C LEU A 229 -18.13 -3.37 -4.59
N ALA A 230 -19.17 -2.88 -3.91
CA ALA A 230 -19.05 -1.68 -3.08
C ALA A 230 -18.15 -1.93 -1.85
N PRO A 231 -17.50 -0.89 -1.28
CA PRO A 231 -16.56 -1.02 -0.16
C PRO A 231 -17.09 -1.83 1.03
N ARG A 232 -18.36 -1.65 1.40
CA ARG A 232 -18.98 -2.41 2.48
C ARG A 232 -18.98 -3.93 2.25
N SER A 233 -19.10 -4.37 0.99
CA SER A 233 -19.01 -5.80 0.64
C SER A 233 -17.59 -6.32 0.80
N ILE A 234 -16.59 -5.54 0.40
CA ILE A 234 -15.17 -5.84 0.58
C ILE A 234 -14.80 -5.96 2.06
N LYS A 235 -15.33 -5.05 2.91
CA LYS A 235 -15.16 -5.13 4.37
C LYS A 235 -15.71 -6.43 4.96
N LYS A 236 -16.87 -6.87 4.50
CA LYS A 236 -17.50 -8.13 4.96
C LYS A 236 -16.67 -9.36 4.58
N LEU A 237 -15.93 -9.32 3.49
CA LEU A 237 -15.00 -10.37 3.07
C LEU A 237 -13.68 -10.36 3.85
N GLY A 238 -13.47 -9.37 4.71
CA GLY A 238 -12.25 -9.21 5.51
C GLY A 238 -11.01 -8.86 4.70
N LEU A 239 -11.18 -8.27 3.51
CA LEU A 239 -10.08 -7.80 2.67
C LEU A 239 -9.54 -6.45 3.17
N THR A 240 -8.34 -6.09 2.74
CA THR A 240 -7.66 -4.85 3.16
C THR A 240 -8.26 -3.63 2.49
N GLY A 241 -8.67 -3.75 1.22
CA GLY A 241 -9.16 -2.62 0.46
C GLY A 241 -9.63 -2.95 -0.94
N ILE A 242 -9.86 -1.89 -1.69
CA ILE A 242 -10.19 -1.91 -3.11
C ILE A 242 -9.01 -1.39 -3.92
N ASP A 243 -8.79 -2.00 -5.08
CA ASP A 243 -7.79 -1.59 -6.06
C ASP A 243 -8.49 -1.48 -7.41
N TYR A 244 -9.14 -0.34 -7.67
CA TYR A 244 -10.11 -0.24 -8.75
C TYR A 244 -9.61 0.65 -9.88
N SER A 245 -10.07 0.33 -11.10
CA SER A 245 -9.75 1.16 -12.26
C SER A 245 -10.27 2.58 -12.12
N MET A 246 -9.60 3.53 -12.79
CA MET A 246 -10.03 4.93 -12.86
C MET A 246 -11.50 5.08 -13.25
N SER A 247 -11.97 4.28 -14.21
CA SER A 247 -13.35 4.36 -14.70
C SER A 247 -14.37 3.98 -13.62
N VAL A 248 -14.05 3.00 -12.78
CA VAL A 248 -14.92 2.59 -11.65
C VAL A 248 -14.98 3.69 -10.60
N LEU A 249 -13.83 4.25 -10.19
CA LEU A 249 -13.79 5.28 -9.15
C LEU A 249 -14.34 6.63 -9.64
N ARG A 250 -14.15 6.98 -10.92
CA ARG A 250 -14.83 8.17 -11.51
C ARG A 250 -16.35 8.03 -11.54
N LYS A 251 -16.86 6.83 -11.81
CA LYS A 251 -18.30 6.53 -11.75
C LYS A 251 -18.83 6.53 -10.31
N ASN A 252 -18.00 6.16 -9.34
CA ASN A 252 -18.36 5.99 -7.94
C ASN A 252 -17.40 6.78 -7.00
N PRO A 253 -17.25 8.11 -7.13
CA PRO A 253 -16.24 8.87 -6.38
C PRO A 253 -16.44 8.79 -4.85
N LYS A 254 -17.68 8.60 -4.40
CA LYS A 254 -18.00 8.40 -2.98
C LYS A 254 -17.46 7.09 -2.39
N TRP A 255 -17.01 6.15 -3.23
CA TRP A 255 -16.47 4.88 -2.73
C TRP A 255 -15.13 5.05 -2.01
N VAL A 256 -14.36 6.10 -2.30
CA VAL A 256 -13.14 6.42 -1.57
C VAL A 256 -13.49 6.76 -0.11
N GLU A 257 -14.38 7.73 0.12
CA GLU A 257 -14.85 8.09 1.46
C GLU A 257 -15.53 6.91 2.19
N GLN A 258 -16.34 6.12 1.47
CA GLN A 258 -17.00 4.94 2.04
C GLN A 258 -15.99 3.86 2.46
N ALA A 259 -14.96 3.61 1.65
CA ALA A 259 -13.88 2.69 1.97
C ALA A 259 -13.16 3.11 3.25
N HIS A 260 -12.78 4.38 3.36
CA HIS A 260 -12.12 4.93 4.55
C HIS A 260 -13.00 4.83 5.81
N LYS A 261 -14.31 5.08 5.69
CA LYS A 261 -15.26 4.90 6.82
C LYS A 261 -15.35 3.45 7.31
N GLU A 262 -15.17 2.49 6.41
CA GLU A 262 -15.13 1.05 6.74
C GLU A 262 -13.71 0.61 7.18
N GLY A 263 -12.72 1.50 7.21
CA GLY A 263 -11.33 1.19 7.52
C GLY A 263 -10.63 0.38 6.43
N LEU A 264 -11.03 0.58 5.17
CA LEU A 264 -10.41 0.01 3.98
C LEU A 264 -9.49 1.02 3.33
N GLU A 265 -8.48 0.53 2.63
CA GLU A 265 -7.58 1.34 1.81
C GLU A 265 -8.01 1.32 0.34
N VAL A 266 -7.63 2.35 -0.41
CA VAL A 266 -8.01 2.54 -1.82
C VAL A 266 -6.79 2.74 -2.69
N ASN A 267 -6.59 1.85 -3.67
CA ASN A 267 -5.69 2.07 -4.79
C ASN A 267 -6.48 2.35 -6.07
N VAL A 268 -5.88 3.08 -6.98
CA VAL A 268 -6.43 3.35 -8.33
C VAL A 268 -5.40 3.05 -9.41
N TRP A 269 -5.84 2.43 -10.52
CA TRP A 269 -5.00 2.08 -11.68
C TRP A 269 -5.73 2.31 -13.01
N THR A 270 -5.04 2.45 -14.13
CA THR A 270 -3.67 2.94 -14.29
C THR A 270 -3.75 4.44 -14.55
N VAL A 271 -3.06 5.24 -13.76
CA VAL A 271 -3.19 6.71 -13.76
C VAL A 271 -1.93 7.32 -14.36
N ASP A 272 -1.99 7.77 -15.62
CA ASP A 272 -0.80 8.13 -16.38
C ASP A 272 -0.73 9.60 -16.80
N THR A 273 -1.88 10.31 -16.84
CA THR A 273 -1.90 11.74 -17.16
C THR A 273 -1.79 12.58 -15.89
N GLU A 274 -1.21 13.76 -16.00
CA GLU A 274 -1.12 14.69 -14.88
C GLU A 274 -2.49 15.15 -14.38
N GLU A 275 -3.47 15.32 -15.28
CA GLU A 275 -4.84 15.66 -14.94
C GLU A 275 -5.49 14.56 -14.08
N ASP A 276 -5.36 13.30 -14.49
CA ASP A 276 -5.88 12.15 -13.71
C ASP A 276 -5.16 12.01 -12.37
N MET A 277 -3.83 12.19 -12.34
CA MET A 277 -3.05 12.14 -11.10
C MET A 277 -3.57 13.16 -10.09
N ARG A 278 -3.73 14.43 -10.50
CA ARG A 278 -4.27 15.49 -9.64
C ARG A 278 -5.69 15.18 -9.17
N TYR A 279 -6.55 14.69 -10.07
CA TYR A 279 -7.91 14.31 -9.69
C TYR A 279 -7.94 13.25 -8.58
N PHE A 280 -7.14 12.19 -8.68
CA PHE A 280 -7.14 11.12 -7.68
C PHE A 280 -6.37 11.50 -6.40
N ILE A 281 -5.38 12.39 -6.47
CA ILE A 281 -4.77 13.03 -5.29
C ILE A 281 -5.85 13.81 -4.52
N ASP A 282 -6.62 14.66 -5.20
CA ASP A 282 -7.67 15.47 -4.58
C ASP A 282 -8.84 14.62 -4.07
N LEU A 283 -9.12 13.49 -4.73
CA LEU A 283 -10.13 12.53 -4.28
C LEU A 283 -9.71 11.80 -3.00
N GLY A 284 -8.42 11.81 -2.66
CA GLY A 284 -7.88 11.29 -1.41
C GLY A 284 -7.68 9.78 -1.40
N VAL A 285 -7.32 9.16 -2.53
CA VAL A 285 -6.95 7.73 -2.56
C VAL A 285 -5.64 7.49 -1.79
N ASP A 286 -5.42 6.27 -1.27
CA ASP A 286 -4.23 5.93 -0.50
C ASP A 286 -3.02 5.58 -1.38
N TYR A 287 -3.29 5.06 -2.59
CA TYR A 287 -2.28 4.64 -3.55
C TYR A 287 -2.69 5.02 -4.97
N ILE A 288 -1.70 5.32 -5.79
CA ILE A 288 -1.86 5.50 -7.24
C ILE A 288 -0.86 4.60 -7.95
N THR A 289 -1.38 3.69 -8.78
CA THR A 289 -0.60 2.83 -9.68
C THR A 289 -0.49 3.48 -11.05
N THR A 290 0.76 3.68 -11.52
CA THR A 290 1.07 4.43 -12.76
C THR A 290 2.25 3.85 -13.53
N ASP A 291 2.25 4.03 -14.86
CA ASP A 291 3.40 3.77 -15.75
C ASP A 291 4.50 4.84 -15.64
N TYR A 292 4.19 5.99 -15.01
CA TYR A 292 5.08 7.17 -14.91
C TYR A 292 5.33 7.57 -13.45
N PRO A 293 6.02 6.74 -12.65
CA PRO A 293 6.17 6.96 -11.21
C PRO A 293 6.89 8.27 -10.86
N GLU A 294 7.93 8.67 -11.61
CA GLU A 294 8.65 9.93 -11.36
C GLU A 294 7.77 11.16 -11.63
N ARG A 295 6.87 11.10 -12.63
CA ARG A 295 5.88 12.17 -12.89
C ARG A 295 4.96 12.36 -11.68
N LEU A 296 4.42 11.26 -11.15
CA LEU A 296 3.56 11.33 -9.97
C LEU A 296 4.34 11.81 -8.73
N GLN A 297 5.56 11.31 -8.51
CA GLN A 297 6.41 11.79 -7.41
C GLN A 297 6.72 13.29 -7.49
N ALA A 298 6.84 13.85 -8.71
CA ALA A 298 7.06 15.28 -8.89
C ALA A 298 5.83 16.11 -8.51
N LEU A 299 4.60 15.60 -8.70
CA LEU A 299 3.36 16.24 -8.30
C LEU A 299 3.10 16.19 -6.79
N LEU A 300 3.73 15.28 -6.07
CA LEU A 300 3.59 15.08 -4.63
C LEU A 300 4.64 15.85 -3.79
N LYS A 301 5.56 16.55 -4.43
CA LYS A 301 6.57 17.43 -3.78
C LYS A 301 6.05 18.85 -3.62
#